data_d3eb7f31bc55239f279b0f638c8c7606
#
_entry.id   d3eb7f31bc55239f279b0f638c8c7606
#
_cell.length_a   1.000
_cell.length_b   1.000
_cell.length_c   1.000
_cell.angle_alpha   90.00
_cell.angle_beta   90.00
_cell.angle_gamma   90.00
#
_symmetry.space_group_name_H-M   'P 1'
#
loop_
_entity.id
_entity.type
_entity.pdbx_description
1 polymer ?
#
loop_
_entity_poly.entity_id
_entity_poly.type
_entity_poly.pdbx_seq_one_letter_code
_entity_poly.pdbx_strand_id
1 'polypeptide(L)'
;KSRYILPKDPNKAMEEMMSTIDRLRLSLIEETKVLKEADTKTFLSLQDEKLDVARDYLDGMSQLLARKDELKDADPSLKDRLEKISVEFADIAHNNHAALERMKNGMKRLGDRIMETARETAKKEDQIIYGSSGHMQSGLKASIGVNKSA
;
A
#
# COMPACT_ATOMS: atom_id res chain seq x y z
N LYS A 1 -0.74 -11.29 -19.03
CA LYS A 1 -1.87 -11.74 -18.22
C LYS A 1 -3.19 -11.49 -18.96
N SER A 2 -4.08 -12.47 -18.98
CA SER A 2 -5.38 -12.33 -19.61
C SER A 2 -6.21 -11.27 -18.85
N ARG A 3 -6.98 -10.49 -19.61
CA ARG A 3 -7.85 -9.47 -19.03
C ARG A 3 -8.98 -10.14 -18.24
N TYR A 4 -9.29 -9.60 -17.05
CA TYR A 4 -10.43 -10.04 -16.28
C TYR A 4 -11.73 -9.60 -16.96
N ILE A 5 -12.61 -10.56 -17.28
CA ILE A 5 -13.86 -10.27 -17.98
C ILE A 5 -15.02 -10.89 -17.18
N LEU A 6 -16.02 -10.09 -16.87
CA LEU A 6 -17.22 -10.55 -16.20
C LEU A 6 -18.13 -11.35 -17.13
N PRO A 7 -18.91 -12.30 -16.60
CA PRO A 7 -19.91 -13.03 -17.39
C PRO A 7 -20.92 -12.11 -18.06
N LYS A 8 -21.51 -12.54 -19.15
CA LYS A 8 -22.53 -11.78 -19.87
C LYS A 8 -23.86 -11.72 -19.11
N ASP A 9 -24.22 -12.81 -18.41
CA ASP A 9 -25.42 -12.83 -17.60
C ASP A 9 -25.32 -11.82 -16.43
N PRO A 10 -26.29 -10.89 -16.29
CA PRO A 10 -26.23 -9.88 -15.25
C PRO A 10 -26.10 -10.43 -13.82
N ASN A 11 -26.85 -11.48 -13.50
CA ASN A 11 -26.78 -12.11 -12.19
C ASN A 11 -25.42 -12.72 -11.90
N LYS A 12 -24.88 -13.46 -12.87
CA LYS A 12 -23.54 -14.06 -12.76
C LYS A 12 -22.45 -13.00 -12.69
N ALA A 13 -22.59 -11.91 -13.43
CA ALA A 13 -21.65 -10.80 -13.37
C ALA A 13 -21.60 -10.18 -11.95
N MET A 14 -22.74 -10.00 -11.31
CA MET A 14 -22.81 -9.49 -9.95
C MET A 14 -22.21 -10.47 -8.93
N GLU A 15 -22.53 -11.76 -9.07
CA GLU A 15 -21.96 -12.80 -8.20
C GLU A 15 -20.45 -12.87 -8.31
N GLU A 16 -19.93 -12.82 -9.53
CA GLU A 16 -18.48 -12.80 -9.78
C GLU A 16 -17.83 -11.56 -9.18
N MET A 17 -18.46 -10.40 -9.31
CA MET A 17 -17.95 -9.18 -8.72
C MET A 17 -17.94 -9.24 -7.20
N MET A 18 -18.97 -9.80 -6.58
CA MET A 18 -19.01 -10.01 -5.13
C MET A 18 -17.88 -10.94 -4.67
N SER A 19 -17.59 -11.98 -5.44
CA SER A 19 -16.47 -12.88 -5.17
C SER A 19 -15.13 -12.14 -5.23
N THR A 20 -14.93 -11.29 -6.21
CA THR A 20 -13.72 -10.47 -6.36
C THR A 20 -13.57 -9.47 -5.21
N ILE A 21 -14.65 -8.81 -4.82
CA ILE A 21 -14.66 -7.92 -3.66
C ILE A 21 -14.28 -8.67 -2.39
N ASP A 22 -14.80 -9.87 -2.21
CA ASP A 22 -14.48 -10.70 -1.03
C ASP A 22 -13.00 -11.09 -0.99
N ARG A 23 -12.43 -11.47 -2.13
CA ARG A 23 -11.00 -11.78 -2.24
C ARG A 23 -10.14 -10.57 -1.88
N LEU A 24 -10.48 -9.39 -2.41
CA LEU A 24 -9.75 -8.16 -2.10
C LEU A 24 -9.93 -7.77 -0.64
N ARG A 25 -11.12 -7.91 -0.10
CA ARG A 25 -11.43 -7.66 1.31
C ARG A 25 -10.51 -8.47 2.22
N LEU A 26 -10.42 -9.78 1.98
CA LEU A 26 -9.56 -10.67 2.77
C LEU A 26 -8.08 -10.28 2.65
N SER A 27 -7.64 -9.92 1.47
CA SER A 27 -6.27 -9.46 1.23
C SER A 27 -5.95 -8.19 2.02
N LEU A 28 -6.87 -7.22 2.05
CA LEU A 28 -6.68 -5.97 2.80
C LEU A 28 -6.72 -6.18 4.31
N ILE A 29 -7.58 -7.08 4.79
CA ILE A 29 -7.65 -7.42 6.22
C ILE A 29 -6.33 -8.03 6.68
N GLU A 30 -5.79 -8.97 5.91
CA GLU A 30 -4.52 -9.60 6.24
C GLU A 30 -3.36 -8.60 6.19
N GLU A 31 -3.31 -7.75 5.18
CA GLU A 31 -2.28 -6.70 5.10
C GLU A 31 -2.35 -5.75 6.30
N THR A 32 -3.54 -5.31 6.68
CA THR A 32 -3.72 -4.46 7.86
C THR A 32 -3.20 -5.13 9.13
N LYS A 33 -3.47 -6.43 9.28
CA LYS A 33 -2.99 -7.22 10.41
C LYS A 33 -1.47 -7.26 10.46
N VAL A 34 -0.80 -7.62 9.36
CA VAL A 34 0.67 -7.72 9.33
C VAL A 34 1.33 -6.36 9.50
N LEU A 35 0.69 -5.27 9.06
CA LEU A 35 1.17 -3.92 9.31
C LEU A 35 1.15 -3.57 10.80
N LYS A 36 0.11 -3.96 11.51
CA LYS A 36 0.01 -3.76 12.98
C LYS A 36 1.05 -4.58 13.73
N GLU A 37 1.39 -5.74 13.24
CA GLU A 37 2.41 -6.63 13.81
C GLU A 37 3.84 -6.23 13.41
N ALA A 38 3.99 -5.20 12.58
CA ALA A 38 5.28 -4.74 12.05
C ALA A 38 6.06 -5.86 11.31
N ASP A 39 5.34 -6.80 10.71
CA ASP A 39 5.92 -7.91 9.95
C ASP A 39 6.16 -7.49 8.50
N THR A 40 7.29 -6.82 8.29
CA THR A 40 7.67 -6.29 6.97
C THR A 40 7.84 -7.38 5.92
N LYS A 41 8.39 -8.52 6.31
CA LYS A 41 8.63 -9.63 5.37
C LYS A 41 7.32 -10.19 4.82
N THR A 42 6.36 -10.46 5.69
CA THR A 42 5.04 -10.95 5.29
C THR A 42 4.29 -9.88 4.49
N PHE A 43 4.37 -8.61 4.91
CA PHE A 43 3.79 -7.49 4.17
C PHE A 43 4.27 -7.47 2.72
N LEU A 44 5.56 -7.58 2.48
CA LEU A 44 6.12 -7.58 1.12
C LEU A 44 5.66 -8.80 0.32
N SER A 45 5.53 -9.96 0.95
CA SER A 45 5.09 -11.18 0.28
C SER A 45 3.63 -11.14 -0.18
N LEU A 46 2.81 -10.28 0.43
CA LEU A 46 1.38 -10.13 0.09
C LEU A 46 1.13 -9.20 -1.10
N GLN A 47 2.11 -8.41 -1.52
CA GLN A 47 1.88 -7.32 -2.47
C GLN A 47 1.49 -7.78 -3.87
N ASP A 48 2.13 -8.82 -4.40
CA ASP A 48 1.85 -9.28 -5.77
C ASP A 48 0.42 -9.78 -5.91
N GLU A 49 -0.05 -10.60 -4.98
CA GLU A 49 -1.42 -11.10 -4.98
C GLU A 49 -2.44 -9.98 -4.78
N LYS A 50 -2.17 -9.07 -3.85
CA LYS A 50 -3.01 -7.90 -3.61
C LYS A 50 -3.18 -7.07 -4.88
N LEU A 51 -2.09 -6.78 -5.59
CA LEU A 51 -2.13 -6.00 -6.82
C LEU A 51 -2.91 -6.71 -7.93
N ASP A 52 -2.78 -8.02 -8.04
CA ASP A 52 -3.54 -8.81 -9.02
C ASP A 52 -5.04 -8.75 -8.74
N VAL A 53 -5.44 -8.97 -7.49
CA VAL A 53 -6.86 -8.92 -7.11
C VAL A 53 -7.43 -7.51 -7.22
N ALA A 54 -6.64 -6.49 -6.86
CA ALA A 54 -7.04 -5.10 -7.00
C ALA A 54 -7.27 -4.71 -8.47
N ARG A 55 -6.46 -5.25 -9.36
CA ARG A 55 -6.61 -5.05 -10.80
C ARG A 55 -7.90 -5.68 -11.32
N ASP A 56 -8.20 -6.90 -10.89
CA ASP A 56 -9.46 -7.58 -11.22
C ASP A 56 -10.67 -6.80 -10.70
N TYR A 57 -10.57 -6.25 -9.49
CA TYR A 57 -11.61 -5.40 -8.90
C TYR A 57 -11.87 -4.14 -9.75
N LEU A 58 -10.82 -3.44 -10.14
CA LEU A 58 -10.95 -2.23 -10.96
C LEU A 58 -11.53 -2.55 -12.34
N ASP A 59 -11.06 -3.62 -12.98
CA ASP A 59 -11.59 -4.07 -14.27
C ASP A 59 -13.07 -4.48 -14.15
N GLY A 60 -13.42 -5.21 -13.13
CA GLY A 60 -14.80 -5.63 -12.88
C GLY A 60 -15.73 -4.45 -12.62
N MET A 61 -15.34 -3.50 -11.77
CA MET A 61 -16.14 -2.31 -11.50
C MET A 61 -16.34 -1.47 -12.75
N SER A 62 -15.30 -1.31 -13.57
CA SER A 62 -15.39 -0.60 -14.84
C SER A 62 -16.40 -1.25 -15.78
N GLN A 63 -16.40 -2.59 -15.86
CA GLN A 63 -17.34 -3.33 -16.68
C GLN A 63 -18.77 -3.21 -16.17
N LEU A 64 -19.00 -3.27 -14.85
CA LEU A 64 -20.34 -3.07 -14.29
C LEU A 64 -20.87 -1.67 -14.58
N LEU A 65 -20.03 -0.65 -14.47
CA LEU A 65 -20.43 0.73 -14.77
C LEU A 65 -20.80 0.91 -16.25
N ALA A 66 -20.04 0.28 -17.15
CA ALA A 66 -20.32 0.30 -18.58
C ALA A 66 -21.61 -0.44 -18.97
N ARG A 67 -22.03 -1.41 -18.13
CA ARG A 67 -23.21 -2.26 -18.35
C ARG A 67 -24.39 -1.87 -17.45
N LYS A 68 -24.41 -0.67 -16.96
CA LYS A 68 -25.40 -0.18 -16.00
C LYS A 68 -26.85 -0.46 -16.44
N ASP A 69 -27.15 -0.26 -17.73
CA ASP A 69 -28.51 -0.47 -18.25
C ASP A 69 -28.88 -1.96 -18.29
N GLU A 70 -27.97 -2.84 -18.64
CA GLU A 70 -28.18 -4.29 -18.61
C GLU A 70 -28.43 -4.81 -17.19
N LEU A 71 -27.77 -4.22 -16.20
CA LEU A 71 -27.88 -4.65 -14.82
C LEU A 71 -29.21 -4.27 -14.15
N LYS A 72 -30.03 -3.43 -14.78
CA LYS A 72 -31.38 -3.12 -14.30
C LYS A 72 -32.26 -4.35 -14.25
N ASP A 73 -32.02 -5.32 -15.13
CA ASP A 73 -32.78 -6.56 -15.22
C ASP A 73 -32.29 -7.66 -14.28
N ALA A 74 -31.22 -7.41 -13.54
CA ALA A 74 -30.68 -8.34 -12.57
C ALA A 74 -31.59 -8.46 -11.33
N ASP A 75 -31.45 -9.60 -10.62
CA ASP A 75 -32.17 -9.86 -9.38
C ASP A 75 -31.95 -8.73 -8.36
N PRO A 76 -33.01 -8.07 -7.87
CA PRO A 76 -32.89 -7.00 -6.88
C PRO A 76 -32.17 -7.43 -5.60
N SER A 77 -32.32 -8.68 -5.17
CA SER A 77 -31.62 -9.18 -3.99
C SER A 77 -30.09 -9.22 -4.17
N LEU A 78 -29.63 -9.51 -5.38
CA LEU A 78 -28.21 -9.47 -5.71
C LEU A 78 -27.66 -8.03 -5.72
N LYS A 79 -28.45 -7.09 -6.22
CA LYS A 79 -28.10 -5.66 -6.19
C LYS A 79 -27.93 -5.17 -4.75
N ASP A 80 -28.86 -5.51 -3.88
CA ASP A 80 -28.83 -5.13 -2.46
C ASP A 80 -27.62 -5.74 -1.76
N ARG A 81 -27.32 -6.99 -2.02
CA ARG A 81 -26.15 -7.67 -1.47
C ARG A 81 -24.85 -7.05 -1.95
N LEU A 82 -24.75 -6.73 -3.23
CA LEU A 82 -23.57 -6.08 -3.80
C LEU A 82 -23.35 -4.70 -3.18
N GLU A 83 -24.43 -3.92 -3.01
CA GLU A 83 -24.35 -2.61 -2.36
C GLU A 83 -23.88 -2.74 -0.92
N LYS A 84 -24.44 -3.66 -0.15
CA LYS A 84 -24.05 -3.91 1.23
C LYS A 84 -22.58 -4.31 1.36
N ILE A 85 -22.13 -5.25 0.53
CA ILE A 85 -20.74 -5.71 0.50
C ILE A 85 -19.81 -4.56 0.13
N SER A 86 -20.22 -3.70 -0.81
CA SER A 86 -19.43 -2.55 -1.23
C SER A 86 -19.26 -1.52 -0.12
N VAL A 87 -20.28 -1.30 0.70
CA VAL A 87 -20.21 -0.41 1.86
C VAL A 87 -19.27 -0.99 2.92
N GLU A 88 -19.38 -2.27 3.24
CA GLU A 88 -18.51 -2.95 4.18
C GLU A 88 -17.05 -2.93 3.70
N PHE A 89 -16.86 -3.14 2.40
CA PHE A 89 -15.53 -3.09 1.78
C PHE A 89 -14.90 -1.69 1.89
N ALA A 90 -15.69 -0.63 1.72
CA ALA A 90 -15.19 0.74 1.84
C ALA A 90 -14.59 1.01 3.22
N ASP A 91 -15.21 0.50 4.29
CA ASP A 91 -14.69 0.63 5.65
C ASP A 91 -13.37 -0.12 5.82
N ILE A 92 -13.28 -1.32 5.29
CA ILE A 92 -12.06 -2.15 5.34
C ILE A 92 -10.93 -1.48 4.57
N ALA A 93 -11.24 -0.94 3.38
CA ALA A 93 -10.27 -0.22 2.56
C ALA A 93 -9.77 1.05 3.27
N HIS A 94 -10.66 1.76 3.94
CA HIS A 94 -10.30 2.94 4.73
C HIS A 94 -9.34 2.59 5.88
N ASN A 95 -9.63 1.53 6.62
CA ASN A 95 -8.78 1.07 7.72
C ASN A 95 -7.41 0.61 7.20
N ASN A 96 -7.38 -0.08 6.08
CA ASN A 96 -6.15 -0.49 5.42
C ASN A 96 -5.31 0.72 4.99
N HIS A 97 -5.95 1.70 4.37
CA HIS A 97 -5.27 2.94 3.95
C HIS A 97 -4.65 3.66 5.15
N ALA A 98 -5.39 3.76 6.26
CA ALA A 98 -4.88 4.39 7.47
C ALA A 98 -3.65 3.65 8.03
N ALA A 99 -3.65 2.32 7.99
CA ALA A 99 -2.50 1.51 8.43
C ALA A 99 -1.27 1.72 7.53
N LEU A 100 -1.48 1.80 6.21
CA LEU A 100 -0.42 2.09 5.24
C LEU A 100 0.17 3.48 5.44
N GLU A 101 -0.66 4.48 5.70
CA GLU A 101 -0.21 5.84 5.98
C GLU A 101 0.62 5.91 7.26
N ARG A 102 0.22 5.19 8.32
CA ARG A 102 1.00 5.11 9.55
C ARG A 102 2.37 4.49 9.31
N MET A 103 2.43 3.42 8.52
CA MET A 103 3.70 2.78 8.14
C MET A 103 4.60 3.75 7.37
N LYS A 104 4.05 4.40 6.36
CA LYS A 104 4.76 5.39 5.54
C LYS A 104 5.35 6.52 6.39
N ASN A 105 4.54 7.08 7.29
CA ASN A 105 4.97 8.15 8.17
C ASN A 105 6.02 7.69 9.18
N GLY A 106 5.88 6.46 9.68
CA GLY A 106 6.88 5.86 10.57
C GLY A 106 8.22 5.66 9.89
N MET A 107 8.23 5.18 8.66
CA MET A 107 9.44 5.01 7.85
C MET A 107 10.12 6.37 7.56
N LYS A 108 9.32 7.38 7.28
CA LYS A 108 9.84 8.75 7.06
C LYS A 108 10.53 9.28 8.31
N ARG A 109 9.89 9.16 9.47
CA ARG A 109 10.49 9.59 10.75
C ARG A 109 11.79 8.85 11.06
N LEU A 110 11.81 7.53 10.80
CA LEU A 110 13.02 6.73 10.99
C LEU A 110 14.14 7.19 10.07
N GLY A 111 13.83 7.44 8.80
CA GLY A 111 14.79 7.96 7.83
C GLY A 111 15.37 9.31 8.26
N ASP A 112 14.52 10.21 8.74
CA ASP A 112 14.94 11.53 9.24
C ASP A 112 15.88 11.40 10.45
N ARG A 113 15.58 10.49 11.37
CA ARG A 113 16.44 10.20 12.54
C ARG A 113 17.79 9.63 12.13
N ILE A 114 17.81 8.72 11.18
CA ILE A 114 19.06 8.14 10.67
C ILE A 114 19.94 9.22 10.06
N MET A 115 19.35 10.10 9.27
CA MET A 115 20.08 11.22 8.66
C MET A 115 20.61 12.20 9.70
N GLU A 116 19.82 12.52 10.71
CA GLU A 116 20.23 13.42 11.81
C GLU A 116 21.39 12.78 12.60
N THR A 117 21.27 11.51 12.96
CA THR A 117 22.33 10.77 13.67
C THR A 117 23.61 10.74 12.85
N ALA A 118 23.55 10.52 11.54
CA ALA A 118 24.70 10.53 10.66
C ALA A 118 25.39 11.90 10.65
N ARG A 119 24.62 12.99 10.63
CA ARG A 119 25.16 14.37 10.71
C ARG A 119 25.86 14.63 12.04
N GLU A 120 25.26 14.21 13.15
CA GLU A 120 25.85 14.38 14.49
C GLU A 120 27.14 13.58 14.62
N THR A 121 27.14 12.33 14.13
CA THR A 121 28.35 11.51 14.12
C THR A 121 29.47 12.16 13.29
N ALA A 122 29.12 12.69 12.12
CA ALA A 122 30.08 13.40 11.27
C ALA A 122 30.68 14.62 11.97
N LYS A 123 29.85 15.40 12.68
CA LYS A 123 30.33 16.56 13.47
C LYS A 123 31.29 16.15 14.57
N LYS A 124 30.99 15.08 15.30
CA LYS A 124 31.84 14.55 16.38
C LYS A 124 33.18 14.09 15.84
N GLU A 125 33.19 13.33 14.73
CA GLU A 125 34.45 12.89 14.09
C GLU A 125 35.27 14.06 13.61
N ASP A 126 34.64 15.05 12.98
CA ASP A 126 35.27 16.25 12.49
C ASP A 126 35.94 17.04 13.64
N GLN A 127 35.26 17.19 14.77
CA GLN A 127 35.77 17.82 15.97
C GLN A 127 36.98 17.07 16.58
N ILE A 128 36.91 15.74 16.62
CA ILE A 128 38.00 14.90 17.14
C ILE A 128 39.23 15.05 16.25
N ILE A 129 39.06 14.95 14.94
CA ILE A 129 40.16 15.10 13.98
C ILE A 129 40.79 16.50 14.07
N TYR A 130 39.98 17.54 14.14
CA TYR A 130 40.46 18.92 14.27
C TYR A 130 41.17 19.14 15.60
N GLY A 131 40.59 18.62 16.72
CA GLY A 131 41.17 18.78 18.05
C GLY A 131 42.49 18.03 18.22
N SER A 132 42.68 16.87 17.59
CA SER A 132 43.91 16.05 17.72
C SER A 132 45.05 16.46 16.79
N SER A 133 44.75 16.93 15.56
CA SER A 133 45.76 17.26 14.56
C SER A 133 45.88 18.74 14.24
N GLY A 134 44.96 19.58 14.68
CA GLY A 134 44.93 20.99 14.32
C GLY A 134 44.56 21.26 12.86
N HIS A 135 44.19 20.23 12.10
CA HIS A 135 43.80 20.34 10.70
C HIS A 135 42.45 19.66 10.45
N MET A 136 41.60 20.33 9.69
CA MET A 136 40.32 19.79 9.28
C MET A 136 40.48 18.89 8.04
N GLN A 137 39.97 17.65 8.11
CA GLN A 137 39.97 16.75 6.97
C GLN A 137 38.63 16.85 6.24
N SER A 138 38.60 17.65 5.19
CA SER A 138 37.38 17.92 4.41
C SER A 138 36.85 16.71 3.61
N GLY A 139 37.68 15.73 3.32
CA GLY A 139 37.29 14.54 2.56
C GLY A 139 36.22 13.70 3.25
N LEU A 140 36.28 13.56 4.57
CA LEU A 140 35.30 12.81 5.35
C LEU A 140 33.93 13.50 5.30
N LYS A 141 33.91 14.81 5.39
CA LYS A 141 32.69 15.61 5.33
C LYS A 141 32.03 15.56 3.95
N ALA A 142 32.82 15.57 2.89
CA ALA A 142 32.29 15.48 1.52
C ALA A 142 31.66 14.11 1.24
N SER A 143 32.21 13.01 1.76
CA SER A 143 31.66 11.67 1.62
C SER A 143 30.26 11.56 2.23
N ILE A 144 30.06 12.13 3.41
CA ILE A 144 28.76 12.12 4.09
C ILE A 144 27.76 13.03 3.38
N GLY A 145 28.21 14.14 2.83
CA GLY A 145 27.38 15.04 2.04
C GLY A 145 26.85 14.41 0.76
N VAL A 146 27.63 13.57 0.10
CA VAL A 146 27.21 12.81 -1.09
C VAL A 146 26.12 11.80 -0.74
N ASN A 147 26.27 11.07 0.35
CA ASN A 147 25.26 10.10 0.80
C ASN A 147 23.93 10.76 1.14
N LYS A 148 23.94 12.01 1.53
CA LYS A 148 22.76 12.77 1.86
C LYS A 148 21.94 13.18 0.63
N SER A 149 22.57 13.40 -0.50
CA SER A 149 21.90 13.83 -1.72
C SER A 149 21.34 12.67 -2.55
N ALA A 150 21.70 11.46 -2.24
CA ALA A 150 21.14 10.25 -2.84
C ALA A 150 19.93 9.75 -2.06
#